data_8159f0d2ea53454b24d111a410288d0f
#
_entry.id   8159f0d2ea53454b24d111a410288d0f
#
_cell.length_a   1.000
_cell.length_b   1.000
_cell.length_c   1.000
_cell.angle_alpha   90.00
_cell.angle_beta   90.00
_cell.angle_gamma   90.00
#
_symmetry.space_group_name_H-M   'P 1'
#
loop_
_entity.id
_entity.type
_entity.pdbx_description
1 polymer ?
#
loop_
_entity_poly.entity_id
_entity_poly.type
_entity_poly.pdbx_seq_one_letter_code
_entity_poly.pdbx_strand_id
1 'polypeptide(L)'
;TARHIFLSYNNDGDMSKDFIEAIMKRYAVDGSFECITIPYKKYENWKSKNKKEHFEYLFYIEKKANNEVIYESPLNYIGSKAKIIPPIKQNLIPANTFIDVFGGGFNVGINSNYNHLIYNDINFIVKELISSFRDYDTYDYIMYVKKFIEKHDLEKGNKETYIAARAYYNNLPDNKKDIRMLFTIILYSFQQQIRFNSNFEYNNPVGVRWFNDCILSKLISFSRMIKECDVTFLSLDYIKLPKVIDLTNNCFVYLDPPYKLTTGSYNDGKRGFKGWDDKLELELFQFIDNLTAQNIPCMLSYVLEHKGEKNTALEDWINRNNYTYIPLGDIIGISGQPRKEILVLNYDI
;
A
#
# COMPACT_ATOMS: atom_id res chain seq x y z
N THR A 1 -1.88 28.67 -4.50
CA THR A 1 -1.73 27.31 -5.05
C THR A 1 -2.37 27.27 -6.44
N ALA A 2 -1.59 26.89 -7.46
CA ALA A 2 -2.10 26.85 -8.83
C ALA A 2 -3.14 25.73 -8.99
N ARG A 3 -4.27 26.06 -9.64
CA ARG A 3 -5.31 25.08 -10.00
C ARG A 3 -4.96 24.36 -11.31
N HIS A 4 -4.33 25.07 -12.24
CA HIS A 4 -3.93 24.55 -13.54
C HIS A 4 -2.41 24.49 -13.58
N ILE A 5 -1.86 23.34 -13.97
CA ILE A 5 -0.41 23.09 -14.06
C ILE A 5 -0.08 22.70 -15.49
N PHE A 6 0.84 23.45 -16.09
CA PHE A 6 1.47 23.13 -17.35
C PHE A 6 2.94 22.81 -17.10
N LEU A 7 3.44 21.73 -17.67
CA LEU A 7 4.84 21.33 -17.59
C LEU A 7 5.34 21.02 -18.99
N SER A 8 6.35 21.78 -19.44
CA SER A 8 7.10 21.47 -20.67
C SER A 8 8.36 20.69 -20.30
N TYR A 9 8.61 19.60 -21.00
CA TYR A 9 9.77 18.74 -20.77
C TYR A 9 10.19 18.00 -22.03
N ASN A 10 11.50 17.86 -22.25
CA ASN A 10 12.01 17.19 -23.43
C ASN A 10 12.40 15.73 -23.15
N ASN A 11 12.51 14.91 -24.21
CA ASN A 11 12.85 13.51 -24.09
C ASN A 11 14.34 13.22 -23.80
N ASP A 12 15.19 14.23 -23.74
CA ASP A 12 16.61 14.14 -23.36
C ASP A 12 16.83 14.47 -21.88
N GLY A 13 15.77 14.81 -21.14
CA GLY A 13 15.86 15.14 -19.71
C GLY A 13 16.03 13.91 -18.81
N ASP A 14 16.39 14.15 -17.55
CA ASP A 14 16.71 13.11 -16.56
C ASP A 14 15.50 12.28 -16.10
N MET A 15 14.28 12.82 -16.28
CA MET A 15 13.04 12.14 -15.93
C MET A 15 12.41 11.52 -17.18
N SER A 16 11.94 10.27 -17.06
CA SER A 16 11.18 9.65 -18.14
C SER A 16 9.79 10.29 -18.30
N LYS A 17 9.24 10.19 -19.52
CA LYS A 17 7.86 10.60 -19.80
C LYS A 17 6.88 9.88 -18.85
N ASP A 18 7.06 8.57 -18.69
CA ASP A 18 6.17 7.73 -17.88
C ASP A 18 6.19 8.12 -16.39
N PHE A 19 7.35 8.53 -15.88
CA PHE A 19 7.47 9.04 -14.53
C PHE A 19 6.70 10.36 -14.33
N ILE A 20 6.88 11.32 -15.24
CA ILE A 20 6.17 12.61 -15.18
C ILE A 20 4.66 12.37 -15.28
N GLU A 21 4.23 11.53 -16.23
CA GLU A 21 2.83 11.16 -16.41
C GLU A 21 2.22 10.53 -15.16
N ALA A 22 2.92 9.59 -14.52
CA ALA A 22 2.48 8.93 -13.31
C ALA A 22 2.31 9.91 -12.13
N ILE A 23 3.24 10.87 -11.99
CA ILE A 23 3.12 11.94 -10.98
C ILE A 23 1.96 12.86 -11.31
N MET A 24 1.87 13.38 -12.53
CA MET A 24 0.83 14.34 -12.92
C MET A 24 -0.56 13.73 -12.77
N LYS A 25 -0.79 12.51 -13.25
CA LYS A 25 -2.09 11.80 -13.11
C LYS A 25 -2.53 11.62 -11.67
N ARG A 26 -1.60 11.41 -10.73
CA ARG A 26 -1.95 11.30 -9.30
C ARG A 26 -2.61 12.56 -8.74
N TYR A 27 -2.11 13.73 -9.17
CA TYR A 27 -2.60 15.02 -8.70
C TYR A 27 -3.67 15.64 -9.61
N ALA A 28 -4.01 15.00 -10.72
CA ALA A 28 -5.00 15.49 -11.67
C ALA A 28 -6.43 15.23 -11.21
N VAL A 29 -7.32 16.19 -11.42
CA VAL A 29 -8.77 15.92 -11.45
C VAL A 29 -9.03 14.85 -12.51
N ASP A 30 -9.92 13.90 -12.22
CA ASP A 30 -10.16 12.77 -13.10
C ASP A 30 -10.57 13.24 -14.50
N GLY A 31 -9.87 12.73 -15.52
CA GLY A 31 -10.07 13.10 -16.91
C GLY A 31 -9.38 14.41 -17.37
N SER A 32 -8.73 15.16 -16.47
CA SER A 32 -8.09 16.44 -16.82
C SER A 32 -6.66 16.31 -17.35
N PHE A 33 -6.04 15.12 -17.26
CA PHE A 33 -4.67 14.91 -17.72
C PHE A 33 -4.59 14.93 -19.26
N GLU A 34 -3.72 15.77 -19.79
CA GLU A 34 -3.39 15.83 -21.22
C GLU A 34 -1.87 15.82 -21.41
N CYS A 35 -1.41 15.21 -22.50
CA CYS A 35 -0.01 15.25 -22.91
C CYS A 35 0.08 15.43 -24.42
N ILE A 36 0.64 16.55 -24.86
CA ILE A 36 0.91 16.86 -26.26
C ILE A 36 2.39 16.55 -26.53
N THR A 37 2.66 15.79 -27.59
CA THR A 37 4.03 15.49 -28.04
C THR A 37 4.34 16.32 -29.27
N ILE A 38 5.38 17.14 -29.18
CA ILE A 38 5.79 18.06 -30.25
C ILE A 38 7.16 17.61 -30.74
N PRO A 39 7.28 17.11 -31.98
CA PRO A 39 8.59 16.81 -32.56
C PRO A 39 9.31 18.10 -32.84
N TYR A 40 10.59 18.16 -32.49
CA TYR A 40 11.42 19.32 -32.87
C TYR A 40 12.79 18.88 -33.35
N LYS A 41 13.42 19.74 -34.18
CA LYS A 41 14.80 19.52 -34.61
C LYS A 41 15.75 20.27 -33.70
N LYS A 42 16.57 19.50 -32.94
CA LYS A 42 17.67 20.07 -32.17
C LYS A 42 18.72 20.64 -33.14
N TYR A 43 19.31 21.77 -32.80
CA TYR A 43 20.42 22.33 -33.59
C TYR A 43 21.57 21.31 -33.61
N GLU A 44 21.81 20.68 -34.76
CA GLU A 44 22.84 19.69 -34.95
C GLU A 44 24.17 20.39 -35.27
N ASN A 45 25.17 20.21 -34.41
CA ASN A 45 26.54 20.43 -34.81
C ASN A 45 26.94 19.34 -35.81
N TRP A 46 27.55 19.73 -36.93
CA TRP A 46 27.96 18.86 -38.05
C TRP A 46 28.80 17.61 -37.64
N LYS A 47 29.19 17.46 -36.36
CA LYS A 47 29.93 16.33 -35.79
C LYS A 47 29.05 15.23 -35.18
N SER A 48 27.75 15.40 -34.99
CA SER A 48 26.91 14.40 -34.38
C SER A 48 26.24 13.49 -35.42
N LYS A 49 26.68 12.23 -35.49
CA LYS A 49 26.14 11.22 -36.41
C LYS A 49 24.89 10.48 -35.92
N ASN A 50 24.40 10.75 -34.73
CA ASN A 50 23.23 10.03 -34.14
C ASN A 50 21.95 10.84 -34.38
N LYS A 51 21.13 10.37 -35.33
CA LYS A 51 19.76 10.87 -35.54
C LYS A 51 18.82 10.32 -34.43
N LYS A 52 18.92 10.86 -33.21
CA LYS A 52 17.85 10.67 -32.24
C LYS A 52 16.70 11.60 -32.56
N GLU A 53 15.48 11.06 -32.57
CA GLU A 53 14.28 11.89 -32.64
C GLU A 53 14.15 12.68 -31.35
N HIS A 54 13.91 13.98 -31.44
CA HIS A 54 13.74 14.87 -30.32
C HIS A 54 12.27 15.28 -30.22
N PHE A 55 11.75 15.16 -29.02
CA PHE A 55 10.36 15.50 -28.69
C PHE A 55 10.34 16.44 -27.49
N GLU A 56 9.44 17.39 -27.53
CA GLU A 56 9.01 18.15 -26.37
C GLU A 56 7.61 17.70 -25.97
N TYR A 57 7.42 17.46 -24.70
CA TYR A 57 6.15 17.09 -24.12
C TYR A 57 5.57 18.31 -23.40
N LEU A 58 4.33 18.64 -23.70
CA LEU A 58 3.56 19.57 -22.91
C LEU A 58 2.49 18.81 -22.15
N PHE A 59 2.68 18.70 -20.85
CA PHE A 59 1.74 18.07 -19.93
C PHE A 59 0.83 19.14 -19.33
N TYR A 60 -0.44 18.79 -19.15
CA TYR A 60 -1.42 19.63 -18.49
C TYR A 60 -2.24 18.80 -17.50
N ILE A 61 -2.57 19.41 -16.37
CA ILE A 61 -3.58 18.93 -15.42
C ILE A 61 -4.38 20.09 -14.81
N GLU A 62 -5.63 19.83 -14.48
CA GLU A 62 -6.33 20.53 -13.42
C GLU A 62 -6.01 19.80 -12.11
N LYS A 63 -5.44 20.51 -11.13
CA LYS A 63 -4.95 19.90 -9.89
C LYS A 63 -6.10 19.66 -8.93
N LYS A 64 -6.20 18.44 -8.37
CA LYS A 64 -7.08 18.08 -7.25
C LYS A 64 -6.78 18.94 -6.03
N ALA A 65 -7.77 19.13 -5.15
CA ALA A 65 -7.51 19.60 -3.81
C ALA A 65 -6.62 18.58 -3.05
N ASN A 66 -5.80 19.04 -2.11
CA ASN A 66 -4.84 18.15 -1.45
C ASN A 66 -5.51 17.00 -0.70
N ASN A 67 -6.71 17.22 -0.14
CA ASN A 67 -7.50 16.20 0.55
C ASN A 67 -8.14 15.15 -0.39
N GLU A 68 -8.15 15.39 -1.70
CA GLU A 68 -8.65 14.46 -2.72
C GLU A 68 -7.54 13.58 -3.32
N VAL A 69 -6.27 13.93 -3.07
CA VAL A 69 -5.15 13.12 -3.54
C VAL A 69 -5.10 11.80 -2.79
N ILE A 70 -5.01 10.68 -3.53
CA ILE A 70 -4.86 9.35 -2.96
C ILE A 70 -3.39 8.93 -3.05
N TYR A 71 -2.81 8.62 -1.91
CA TYR A 71 -1.47 8.09 -1.78
C TYR A 71 -1.51 6.57 -1.73
N GLU A 72 -0.76 5.92 -2.62
CA GLU A 72 -0.67 4.48 -2.68
C GLU A 72 0.69 4.00 -2.18
N SER A 73 0.67 2.97 -1.35
CA SER A 73 1.89 2.29 -0.93
C SER A 73 2.69 1.75 -2.12
N PRO A 74 4.02 1.89 -2.11
CA PRO A 74 4.88 1.22 -3.08
C PRO A 74 4.94 -0.31 -2.87
N LEU A 75 4.48 -0.81 -1.71
CA LEU A 75 4.32 -2.23 -1.45
C LEU A 75 3.00 -2.75 -2.03
N ASN A 76 3.09 -3.78 -2.87
CA ASN A 76 1.91 -4.50 -3.35
C ASN A 76 1.47 -5.54 -2.30
N TYR A 77 1.04 -5.07 -1.12
CA TYR A 77 0.59 -5.96 -0.05
C TYR A 77 -0.78 -6.56 -0.36
N ILE A 78 -0.96 -7.84 -0.01
CA ILE A 78 -2.20 -8.59 -0.25
C ILE A 78 -3.35 -7.89 0.48
N GLY A 79 -4.51 -7.76 -0.17
CA GLY A 79 -5.68 -7.11 0.41
C GLY A 79 -5.67 -5.58 0.32
N SER A 80 -4.77 -4.98 -0.49
CA SER A 80 -4.70 -3.52 -0.63
C SER A 80 -6.06 -2.87 -0.89
N LYS A 81 -6.40 -1.86 -0.10
CA LYS A 81 -7.64 -1.08 -0.18
C LYS A 81 -7.52 0.16 -1.07
N ALA A 82 -6.42 0.33 -1.82
CA ALA A 82 -6.18 1.52 -2.63
C ALA A 82 -7.35 1.90 -3.56
N LYS A 83 -8.06 0.90 -4.10
CA LYS A 83 -9.20 1.12 -5.01
C LYS A 83 -10.48 1.56 -4.31
N ILE A 84 -10.60 1.34 -3.01
CA ILE A 84 -11.81 1.63 -2.23
C ILE A 84 -11.58 2.70 -1.15
N ILE A 85 -10.48 3.45 -1.25
CA ILE A 85 -10.21 4.59 -0.37
C ILE A 85 -11.34 5.63 -0.38
N PRO A 86 -11.92 6.04 -1.56
CA PRO A 86 -12.98 7.03 -1.55
C PRO A 86 -14.20 6.63 -0.69
N PRO A 87 -14.83 5.47 -0.86
CA PRO A 87 -15.96 5.06 -0.01
C PRO A 87 -15.55 4.89 1.47
N ILE A 88 -14.32 4.46 1.79
CA ILE A 88 -13.84 4.44 3.17
C ILE A 88 -13.81 5.87 3.73
N LYS A 89 -13.17 6.82 3.03
CA LYS A 89 -13.06 8.22 3.48
C LYS A 89 -14.40 8.92 3.69
N GLN A 90 -15.38 8.63 2.83
CA GLN A 90 -16.73 9.21 2.93
C GLN A 90 -17.46 8.83 4.21
N ASN A 91 -17.08 7.72 4.82
CA ASN A 91 -17.72 7.17 6.02
C ASN A 91 -16.86 7.31 7.28
N LEU A 92 -15.72 8.01 7.22
CA LEU A 92 -14.93 8.34 8.39
C LEU A 92 -15.60 9.48 9.16
N ILE A 93 -15.65 9.35 10.49
CA ILE A 93 -16.16 10.41 11.38
C ILE A 93 -15.00 11.12 12.08
N PRO A 94 -15.17 12.39 12.49
CA PRO A 94 -14.12 13.16 13.14
C PRO A 94 -13.63 12.52 14.45
N ALA A 95 -12.31 12.37 14.59
CA ALA A 95 -11.60 12.04 15.81
C ALA A 95 -10.18 12.62 15.74
N ASN A 96 -9.42 12.57 16.83
CA ASN A 96 -8.03 13.04 16.82
C ASN A 96 -7.08 11.97 16.28
N THR A 97 -7.32 10.71 16.64
CA THR A 97 -6.43 9.59 16.34
C THR A 97 -7.11 8.56 15.45
N PHE A 98 -6.44 8.16 14.39
CA PHE A 98 -6.84 7.02 13.56
C PHE A 98 -5.97 5.81 13.86
N ILE A 99 -6.58 4.67 14.13
CA ILE A 99 -5.89 3.43 14.48
C ILE A 99 -6.13 2.41 13.36
N ASP A 100 -5.09 2.14 12.56
CA ASP A 100 -5.08 1.12 11.51
C ASP A 100 -4.59 -0.21 12.12
N VAL A 101 -5.53 -1.05 12.52
CA VAL A 101 -5.28 -2.24 13.36
C VAL A 101 -4.56 -3.35 12.58
N PHE A 102 -4.83 -3.45 11.29
CA PHE A 102 -4.21 -4.39 10.34
C PHE A 102 -3.62 -3.60 9.18
N GLY A 103 -2.64 -2.77 9.49
CA GLY A 103 -2.18 -1.69 8.63
C GLY A 103 -1.64 -2.12 7.26
N GLY A 104 -1.06 -3.33 7.15
CA GLY A 104 -0.56 -3.88 5.90
C GLY A 104 0.26 -2.87 5.10
N GLY A 105 -0.18 -2.56 3.87
CA GLY A 105 0.45 -1.54 3.03
C GLY A 105 0.20 -0.08 3.46
N PHE A 106 -0.55 0.16 4.52
CA PHE A 106 -0.90 1.48 5.08
C PHE A 106 -1.68 2.40 4.13
N ASN A 107 -2.40 1.82 3.19
CA ASN A 107 -3.16 2.61 2.23
C ASN A 107 -4.36 3.35 2.85
N VAL A 108 -4.98 2.82 3.90
CA VAL A 108 -6.11 3.48 4.57
C VAL A 108 -5.61 4.55 5.52
N GLY A 109 -4.71 4.20 6.43
CA GLY A 109 -4.19 5.13 7.43
C GLY A 109 -3.58 6.39 6.82
N ILE A 110 -2.72 6.27 5.79
CA ILE A 110 -2.07 7.44 5.15
C ILE A 110 -3.06 8.39 4.46
N ASN A 111 -4.24 7.90 4.09
CA ASN A 111 -5.28 8.68 3.41
C ASN A 111 -6.42 9.13 4.35
N SER A 112 -6.36 8.81 5.63
CA SER A 112 -7.44 9.05 6.58
C SER A 112 -7.61 10.52 6.98
N ASN A 113 -6.55 11.35 6.83
CA ASN A 113 -6.50 12.78 7.17
C ASN A 113 -6.73 13.10 8.67
N TYR A 114 -6.35 12.20 9.58
CA TYR A 114 -6.37 12.47 11.03
C TYR A 114 -5.04 13.07 11.48
N ASN A 115 -5.04 13.76 12.63
CA ASN A 115 -3.85 14.41 13.16
C ASN A 115 -2.79 13.42 13.63
N HIS A 116 -3.22 12.35 14.30
CA HIS A 116 -2.36 11.29 14.78
C HIS A 116 -2.78 9.94 14.20
N LEU A 117 -1.82 9.18 13.69
CA LEU A 117 -2.03 7.86 13.10
C LEU A 117 -1.32 6.80 13.93
N ILE A 118 -2.00 5.72 14.23
CA ILE A 118 -1.40 4.53 14.83
C ILE A 118 -1.48 3.40 13.79
N TYR A 119 -0.32 3.02 13.28
CA TYR A 119 -0.15 1.86 12.42
C TYR A 119 0.14 0.64 13.28
N ASN A 120 -0.60 -0.44 13.10
CA ASN A 120 -0.28 -1.73 13.67
C ASN A 120 -0.39 -2.83 12.62
N ASP A 121 0.57 -3.72 12.59
CA ASP A 121 0.49 -5.00 11.87
C ASP A 121 1.25 -6.06 12.64
N ILE A 122 0.66 -7.24 12.79
CA ILE A 122 1.30 -8.35 13.51
C ILE A 122 2.59 -8.81 12.83
N ASN A 123 2.70 -8.61 11.51
CA ASN A 123 3.89 -8.91 10.73
C ASN A 123 4.91 -7.77 10.86
N PHE A 124 5.92 -7.97 11.71
CA PHE A 124 6.92 -6.96 11.98
C PHE A 124 7.76 -6.57 10.73
N ILE A 125 7.94 -7.49 9.77
CA ILE A 125 8.64 -7.19 8.50
C ILE A 125 7.87 -6.15 7.69
N VAL A 126 6.55 -6.27 7.64
CA VAL A 126 5.69 -5.29 6.96
C VAL A 126 5.78 -3.94 7.66
N LYS A 127 5.71 -3.93 9.00
CA LYS A 127 5.89 -2.72 9.81
C LYS A 127 7.26 -2.07 9.54
N GLU A 128 8.35 -2.84 9.51
CA GLU A 128 9.69 -2.34 9.20
C GLU A 128 9.78 -1.76 7.77
N LEU A 129 9.16 -2.41 6.79
CA LEU A 129 9.11 -1.90 5.42
C LEU A 129 8.35 -0.56 5.35
N ILE A 130 7.19 -0.45 5.99
CA ILE A 130 6.38 0.78 5.97
C ILE A 130 7.09 1.90 6.73
N SER A 131 7.62 1.63 7.94
CA SER A 131 8.34 2.65 8.71
C SER A 131 9.60 3.12 8.00
N SER A 132 10.27 2.27 7.23
CA SER A 132 11.48 2.63 6.48
C SER A 132 11.24 3.76 5.46
N PHE A 133 10.05 3.86 4.88
CA PHE A 133 9.71 4.96 3.96
C PHE A 133 9.64 6.32 4.67
N ARG A 134 9.42 6.34 5.99
CA ARG A 134 9.52 7.53 6.82
C ARG A 134 10.95 7.80 7.27
N ASP A 135 11.63 6.76 7.73
CA ASP A 135 12.88 6.86 8.49
C ASP A 135 14.09 7.19 7.62
N TYR A 136 14.09 6.77 6.34
CA TYR A 136 15.14 7.12 5.38
C TYR A 136 14.76 8.33 4.53
N ASP A 137 15.75 9.16 4.15
CA ASP A 137 15.52 10.19 3.14
C ASP A 137 15.02 9.57 1.85
N THR A 138 14.08 10.25 1.17
CA THR A 138 13.41 9.71 -0.03
C THR A 138 14.40 9.53 -1.19
N TYR A 139 15.29 10.47 -1.40
CA TYR A 139 16.30 10.40 -2.46
C TYR A 139 17.31 9.29 -2.17
N ASP A 140 17.81 9.22 -0.93
CA ASP A 140 18.75 8.17 -0.50
C ASP A 140 18.14 6.78 -0.61
N TYR A 141 16.84 6.64 -0.32
CA TYR A 141 16.12 5.38 -0.51
C TYR A 141 16.10 4.95 -1.97
N ILE A 142 15.75 5.87 -2.87
CA ILE A 142 15.71 5.62 -4.32
C ILE A 142 17.09 5.26 -4.85
N MET A 143 18.11 6.02 -4.45
CA MET A 143 19.49 5.77 -4.89
C MET A 143 20.01 4.42 -4.38
N TYR A 144 19.62 4.02 -3.16
CA TYR A 144 19.94 2.72 -2.63
C TYR A 144 19.33 1.59 -3.46
N VAL A 145 18.03 1.69 -3.77
CA VAL A 145 17.31 0.72 -4.61
C VAL A 145 17.98 0.60 -5.98
N LYS A 146 18.27 1.72 -6.65
CA LYS A 146 18.93 1.74 -7.96
C LYS A 146 20.33 1.10 -7.92
N LYS A 147 21.15 1.44 -6.92
CA LYS A 147 22.49 0.85 -6.73
C LYS A 147 22.43 -0.64 -6.45
N PHE A 148 21.43 -1.10 -5.69
CA PHE A 148 21.25 -2.53 -5.41
C PHE A 148 20.85 -3.28 -6.68
N ILE A 149 19.95 -2.72 -7.50
CA ILE A 149 19.54 -3.26 -8.80
C ILE A 149 20.76 -3.40 -9.71
N GLU A 150 21.54 -2.33 -9.88
CA GLU A 150 22.75 -2.31 -10.70
C GLU A 150 23.80 -3.32 -10.22
N LYS A 151 24.09 -3.35 -8.91
CA LYS A 151 25.08 -4.25 -8.32
C LYS A 151 24.76 -5.74 -8.52
N HIS A 152 23.48 -6.10 -8.60
CA HIS A 152 23.01 -7.48 -8.69
C HIS A 152 22.41 -7.80 -10.06
N ASP A 153 22.55 -6.92 -11.05
CA ASP A 153 22.00 -7.05 -12.42
C ASP A 153 20.54 -7.51 -12.44
N LEU A 154 19.73 -6.89 -11.52
CA LEU A 154 18.32 -7.25 -11.40
C LEU A 154 17.52 -6.78 -12.60
N GLU A 155 16.99 -7.71 -13.37
CA GLU A 155 16.17 -7.47 -14.55
C GLU A 155 14.79 -8.14 -14.42
N LYS A 156 13.83 -7.59 -15.15
CA LYS A 156 12.48 -8.13 -15.24
C LYS A 156 12.47 -9.59 -15.67
N GLY A 157 11.99 -10.47 -14.80
CA GLY A 157 11.82 -11.91 -15.13
C GLY A 157 13.13 -12.71 -15.20
N ASN A 158 14.28 -12.09 -14.95
CA ASN A 158 15.57 -12.78 -14.90
C ASN A 158 15.68 -13.61 -13.61
N LYS A 159 15.51 -14.94 -13.75
CA LYS A 159 15.51 -15.87 -12.62
C LYS A 159 16.87 -16.00 -11.96
N GLU A 160 17.95 -15.99 -12.72
CA GLU A 160 19.31 -16.24 -12.24
C GLU A 160 19.78 -15.10 -11.35
N THR A 161 19.73 -13.86 -11.83
CA THR A 161 20.16 -12.68 -11.08
C THR A 161 19.26 -12.45 -9.86
N TYR A 162 17.95 -12.70 -9.97
CA TYR A 162 17.02 -12.64 -8.85
C TYR A 162 17.38 -13.65 -7.73
N ILE A 163 17.64 -14.92 -8.08
CA ILE A 163 18.02 -15.95 -7.09
C ILE A 163 19.34 -15.57 -6.41
N ALA A 164 20.32 -15.06 -7.17
CA ALA A 164 21.61 -14.63 -6.63
C ALA A 164 21.43 -13.46 -5.64
N ALA A 165 20.65 -12.44 -5.97
CA ALA A 165 20.36 -11.32 -5.09
C ALA A 165 19.61 -11.74 -3.82
N ARG A 166 18.63 -12.65 -3.96
CA ARG A 166 17.89 -13.21 -2.81
C ARG A 166 18.82 -14.03 -1.90
N ALA A 167 19.68 -14.88 -2.47
CA ALA A 167 20.65 -15.66 -1.71
C ALA A 167 21.67 -14.74 -1.01
N TYR A 168 22.13 -13.69 -1.67
CA TYR A 168 22.98 -12.68 -1.05
C TYR A 168 22.33 -12.08 0.20
N TYR A 169 21.09 -11.64 0.12
CA TYR A 169 20.34 -11.11 1.27
C TYR A 169 20.19 -12.14 2.40
N ASN A 170 19.78 -13.36 2.06
CA ASN A 170 19.54 -14.41 3.06
C ASN A 170 20.83 -14.81 3.81
N ASN A 171 21.98 -14.81 3.15
CA ASN A 171 23.27 -15.17 3.73
C ASN A 171 23.93 -14.05 4.55
N LEU A 172 23.39 -12.83 4.51
CA LEU A 172 23.89 -11.76 5.36
C LEU A 172 23.54 -12.00 6.82
N PRO A 173 24.44 -11.69 7.76
CA PRO A 173 24.10 -11.61 9.19
C PRO A 173 23.02 -10.54 9.42
N ASP A 174 22.13 -10.74 10.39
CA ASP A 174 20.96 -9.89 10.61
C ASP A 174 21.30 -8.40 10.77
N ASN A 175 22.41 -8.07 11.43
CA ASN A 175 22.87 -6.70 11.61
C ASN A 175 23.37 -6.02 10.31
N LYS A 176 23.47 -6.76 9.20
CA LYS A 176 23.84 -6.25 7.87
C LYS A 176 22.67 -6.30 6.87
N LYS A 177 21.54 -6.87 7.27
CA LYS A 177 20.33 -6.90 6.44
C LYS A 177 19.65 -5.53 6.47
N ASP A 178 19.81 -4.77 5.39
CA ASP A 178 19.10 -3.51 5.23
C ASP A 178 17.69 -3.78 4.67
N ILE A 179 16.69 -3.17 5.27
CA ILE A 179 15.28 -3.34 4.86
C ILE A 179 15.03 -2.90 3.41
N ARG A 180 15.82 -1.96 2.90
CA ARG A 180 15.77 -1.49 1.50
C ARG A 180 16.24 -2.54 0.50
N MET A 181 17.17 -3.45 0.90
CA MET A 181 17.52 -4.63 0.09
C MET A 181 16.31 -5.53 -0.06
N LEU A 182 15.65 -5.84 1.06
CA LEU A 182 14.46 -6.68 1.05
C LEU A 182 13.35 -6.05 0.19
N PHE A 183 13.07 -4.76 0.35
CA PHE A 183 12.14 -4.04 -0.50
C PHE A 183 12.48 -4.22 -1.99
N THR A 184 13.75 -4.02 -2.35
CA THR A 184 14.19 -4.16 -3.75
C THR A 184 13.96 -5.57 -4.29
N ILE A 185 14.30 -6.62 -3.53
CA ILE A 185 14.11 -8.00 -3.92
C ILE A 185 12.60 -8.33 -4.07
N ILE A 186 11.76 -7.83 -3.16
CA ILE A 186 10.31 -7.98 -3.22
C ILE A 186 9.76 -7.46 -4.55
N LEU A 187 10.24 -6.33 -5.06
CA LEU A 187 9.76 -5.73 -6.32
C LEU A 187 9.95 -6.66 -7.54
N TYR A 188 10.93 -7.55 -7.51
CA TYR A 188 11.22 -8.52 -8.58
C TYR A 188 10.64 -9.92 -8.31
N SER A 189 10.00 -10.11 -7.17
CA SER A 189 9.42 -11.39 -6.78
C SER A 189 8.02 -11.63 -7.34
N PHE A 190 7.58 -12.87 -7.31
CA PHE A 190 6.25 -13.30 -7.77
C PHE A 190 5.15 -12.57 -6.96
N GLN A 191 4.31 -11.84 -7.69
CA GLN A 191 3.24 -11.00 -7.13
C GLN A 191 3.72 -10.01 -6.03
N GLN A 192 5.04 -9.82 -5.89
CA GLN A 192 5.65 -8.97 -4.87
C GLN A 192 5.24 -9.34 -3.42
N GLN A 193 5.05 -10.64 -3.17
CA GLN A 193 4.64 -11.14 -1.86
C GLN A 193 5.80 -11.16 -0.87
N ILE A 194 5.48 -10.84 0.39
CA ILE A 194 6.38 -10.95 1.52
C ILE A 194 6.21 -12.35 2.11
N ARG A 195 7.13 -13.26 1.76
CA ARG A 195 7.08 -14.66 2.17
C ARG A 195 8.43 -15.16 2.67
N PHE A 196 8.43 -15.70 3.87
CA PHE A 196 9.60 -16.30 4.52
C PHE A 196 9.35 -17.78 4.83
N ASN A 197 10.41 -18.57 4.83
CA ASN A 197 10.37 -19.96 5.29
C ASN A 197 10.53 -20.05 6.82
N SER A 198 10.50 -21.28 7.37
CA SER A 198 10.66 -21.54 8.81
C SER A 198 12.02 -21.12 9.36
N ASN A 199 13.06 -21.04 8.51
CA ASN A 199 14.39 -20.56 8.86
C ASN A 199 14.52 -19.04 8.82
N PHE A 200 13.40 -18.33 8.57
CA PHE A 200 13.35 -16.90 8.42
C PHE A 200 14.15 -16.36 7.22
N GLU A 201 14.22 -17.16 6.15
CA GLU A 201 14.81 -16.76 4.89
C GLU A 201 13.70 -16.33 3.91
N TYR A 202 13.92 -15.23 3.19
CA TYR A 202 13.01 -14.78 2.15
C TYR A 202 13.02 -15.78 0.99
N ASN A 203 11.87 -16.39 0.68
CA ASN A 203 11.80 -17.53 -0.22
C ASN A 203 10.78 -17.38 -1.37
N ASN A 204 10.28 -16.16 -1.60
CA ASN A 204 9.37 -15.94 -2.72
C ASN A 204 10.07 -16.17 -4.06
N PRO A 205 9.44 -16.82 -5.06
CA PRO A 205 10.05 -17.03 -6.37
C PRO A 205 10.16 -15.74 -7.19
N VAL A 206 10.89 -15.77 -8.31
CA VAL A 206 10.98 -14.66 -9.26
C VAL A 206 9.62 -14.34 -9.86
N GLY A 207 9.38 -13.05 -10.08
CA GLY A 207 8.18 -12.52 -10.72
C GLY A 207 8.47 -11.87 -12.08
N VAL A 208 7.42 -11.28 -12.65
CA VAL A 208 7.48 -10.53 -13.92
C VAL A 208 7.39 -9.02 -13.73
N ARG A 209 7.41 -8.55 -12.47
CA ARG A 209 7.39 -7.13 -12.11
C ARG A 209 8.82 -6.65 -11.85
N TRP A 210 9.02 -5.35 -11.81
CA TRP A 210 10.32 -4.71 -11.56
C TRP A 210 10.13 -3.31 -10.99
N PHE A 211 11.23 -2.67 -10.59
CA PHE A 211 11.25 -1.27 -10.21
C PHE A 211 11.08 -0.38 -11.43
N ASN A 212 9.88 0.11 -11.67
CA ASN A 212 9.51 0.96 -12.80
C ASN A 212 9.04 2.34 -12.33
N ASP A 213 8.77 3.24 -13.29
CA ASP A 213 8.37 4.60 -13.01
C ASP A 213 7.06 4.72 -12.20
N CYS A 214 6.14 3.77 -12.35
CA CYS A 214 4.93 3.72 -11.52
C CYS A 214 5.28 3.45 -10.06
N ILE A 215 6.16 2.49 -9.79
CA ILE A 215 6.64 2.19 -8.41
C ILE A 215 7.47 3.36 -7.87
N LEU A 216 8.35 3.94 -8.69
CA LEU A 216 9.12 5.12 -8.31
C LEU A 216 8.22 6.30 -7.91
N SER A 217 7.18 6.58 -8.70
CA SER A 217 6.18 7.60 -8.41
C SER A 217 5.44 7.35 -7.10
N LYS A 218 5.05 6.08 -6.83
CA LYS A 218 4.42 5.69 -5.56
C LYS A 218 5.38 5.86 -4.39
N LEU A 219 6.63 5.39 -4.53
CA LEU A 219 7.65 5.52 -3.50
C LEU A 219 7.89 6.97 -3.10
N ILE A 220 8.05 7.87 -4.06
CA ILE A 220 8.26 9.29 -3.81
C ILE A 220 7.06 9.90 -3.08
N SER A 221 5.85 9.69 -3.60
CA SER A 221 4.65 10.32 -3.06
C SER A 221 4.32 9.80 -1.67
N PHE A 222 4.40 8.48 -1.48
CA PHE A 222 4.14 7.83 -0.20
C PHE A 222 5.18 8.20 0.86
N SER A 223 6.49 8.13 0.50
CA SER A 223 7.58 8.48 1.42
C SER A 223 7.52 9.95 1.85
N ARG A 224 7.12 10.87 0.98
CA ARG A 224 6.92 12.27 1.36
C ARG A 224 5.72 12.44 2.29
N MET A 225 4.58 11.85 1.93
CA MET A 225 3.38 11.97 2.74
C MET A 225 3.53 11.38 4.13
N ILE A 226 4.13 10.18 4.26
CA ILE A 226 4.30 9.53 5.56
C ILE A 226 5.24 10.31 6.50
N LYS A 227 6.17 11.11 5.96
CA LYS A 227 7.03 12.01 6.74
C LYS A 227 6.29 13.24 7.28
N GLU A 228 5.23 13.66 6.61
CA GLU A 228 4.37 14.76 7.05
C GLU A 228 3.34 14.32 8.09
N CYS A 229 3.10 12.99 8.21
CA CYS A 229 2.15 12.44 9.17
C CYS A 229 2.81 12.19 10.54
N ASP A 230 2.05 12.47 11.62
CA ASP A 230 2.39 12.00 12.96
C ASP A 230 1.94 10.53 13.10
N VAL A 231 2.88 9.58 12.93
CA VAL A 231 2.59 8.13 12.91
C VAL A 231 3.36 7.40 14.01
N THR A 232 2.63 6.67 14.83
CA THR A 232 3.18 5.65 15.75
C THR A 232 3.11 4.28 15.10
N PHE A 233 4.25 3.57 15.00
CA PHE A 233 4.33 2.23 14.43
C PHE A 233 4.39 1.15 15.50
N LEU A 234 3.45 0.23 15.45
CA LEU A 234 3.36 -0.93 16.34
C LEU A 234 3.41 -2.23 15.53
N SER A 235 3.83 -3.32 16.19
CA SER A 235 3.77 -4.68 15.62
C SER A 235 3.29 -5.64 16.71
N LEU A 236 2.00 -5.59 16.96
CA LEU A 236 1.33 -6.32 18.02
C LEU A 236 0.18 -7.15 17.48
N ASP A 237 -0.13 -8.23 18.17
CA ASP A 237 -1.44 -8.85 18.06
C ASP A 237 -2.51 -7.83 18.48
N TYR A 238 -3.56 -7.65 17.64
CA TYR A 238 -4.58 -6.62 17.84
C TYR A 238 -5.28 -6.72 19.22
N ILE A 239 -5.42 -7.93 19.77
CA ILE A 239 -5.99 -8.15 21.11
C ILE A 239 -5.17 -7.46 22.21
N LYS A 240 -3.88 -7.21 21.95
CA LYS A 240 -2.98 -6.55 22.91
C LYS A 240 -3.00 -5.03 22.79
N LEU A 241 -3.54 -4.46 21.72
CA LEU A 241 -3.55 -3.02 21.50
C LEU A 241 -4.15 -2.23 22.70
N PRO A 242 -5.30 -2.62 23.29
CA PRO A 242 -5.89 -1.89 24.42
C PRO A 242 -5.01 -1.81 25.67
N LYS A 243 -3.93 -2.62 25.73
CA LYS A 243 -2.96 -2.59 26.84
C LYS A 243 -1.79 -1.64 26.61
N VAL A 244 -1.61 -1.18 25.37
CA VAL A 244 -0.44 -0.40 24.94
C VAL A 244 -0.82 1.01 24.52
N ILE A 245 -2.01 1.17 23.96
CA ILE A 245 -2.55 2.46 23.52
C ILE A 245 -3.82 2.77 24.31
N ASP A 246 -4.04 4.05 24.57
CA ASP A 246 -5.26 4.53 25.22
C ASP A 246 -6.38 4.64 24.17
N LEU A 247 -7.31 3.69 24.22
CA LEU A 247 -8.49 3.66 23.37
C LEU A 247 -9.59 4.52 24.00
N THR A 248 -9.84 5.68 23.43
CA THR A 248 -10.87 6.62 23.88
C THR A 248 -11.88 6.91 22.78
N ASN A 249 -12.98 7.57 23.11
CA ASN A 249 -13.98 8.02 22.13
C ASN A 249 -13.44 9.10 21.16
N ASN A 250 -12.21 9.60 21.38
CA ASN A 250 -11.50 10.49 20.46
C ASN A 250 -10.58 9.73 19.48
N CYS A 251 -10.72 8.41 19.42
CA CYS A 251 -10.06 7.53 18.44
C CYS A 251 -11.08 6.99 17.44
N PHE A 252 -10.62 6.79 16.21
CA PHE A 252 -11.34 6.03 15.20
C PHE A 252 -10.56 4.75 14.88
N VAL A 253 -11.19 3.59 14.99
CA VAL A 253 -10.54 2.30 14.80
C VAL A 253 -10.93 1.69 13.45
N TYR A 254 -9.96 1.44 12.58
CA TYR A 254 -10.15 0.77 11.31
C TYR A 254 -9.58 -0.64 11.36
N LEU A 255 -10.37 -1.62 10.89
CA LEU A 255 -10.02 -3.03 10.92
C LEU A 255 -10.15 -3.63 9.50
N ASP A 256 -9.09 -4.23 9.01
CA ASP A 256 -9.03 -4.96 7.74
C ASP A 256 -8.28 -6.29 7.93
N PRO A 257 -8.85 -7.22 8.69
CA PRO A 257 -8.20 -8.50 9.01
C PRO A 257 -8.13 -9.40 7.77
N PRO A 258 -7.36 -10.49 7.80
CA PRO A 258 -7.51 -11.56 6.83
C PRO A 258 -8.96 -12.07 6.78
N TYR A 259 -9.43 -12.43 5.58
CA TYR A 259 -10.82 -12.84 5.42
C TYR A 259 -10.98 -14.36 5.45
N LYS A 260 -11.99 -14.86 6.17
CA LYS A 260 -12.31 -16.27 6.27
C LYS A 260 -12.60 -16.91 4.90
N LEU A 261 -13.38 -16.26 4.06
CA LEU A 261 -13.78 -16.76 2.74
C LEU A 261 -12.68 -16.65 1.67
N THR A 262 -11.57 -15.99 1.96
CA THR A 262 -10.48 -15.81 1.01
C THR A 262 -9.17 -16.30 1.60
N THR A 263 -8.55 -17.29 0.98
CA THR A 263 -7.25 -17.81 1.42
C THR A 263 -6.13 -16.89 0.95
N GLY A 264 -5.67 -15.99 1.80
CA GLY A 264 -4.43 -15.23 1.62
C GLY A 264 -3.26 -16.03 2.24
N SER A 265 -2.14 -16.13 1.53
CA SER A 265 -0.92 -16.72 2.08
C SER A 265 -0.13 -15.66 2.86
N TYR A 266 -0.42 -15.48 4.13
CA TYR A 266 0.28 -14.55 5.03
C TYR A 266 1.38 -15.29 5.81
N ASN A 267 2.42 -15.78 5.14
CA ASN A 267 3.49 -16.53 5.79
C ASN A 267 4.69 -15.62 6.11
N ASP A 268 4.85 -15.27 7.38
CA ASP A 268 5.97 -14.47 7.90
C ASP A 268 7.19 -15.33 8.37
N GLY A 269 7.13 -16.65 8.14
CA GLY A 269 8.20 -17.60 8.48
C GLY A 269 8.25 -18.02 9.95
N LYS A 270 7.91 -17.15 10.89
CA LYS A 270 8.02 -17.46 12.33
C LYS A 270 6.73 -17.93 12.97
N ARG A 271 5.60 -17.38 12.57
CA ARG A 271 4.33 -17.60 13.25
C ARG A 271 3.50 -18.69 12.61
N GLY A 272 3.86 -19.10 11.37
CA GLY A 272 3.14 -20.12 10.63
C GLY A 272 1.66 -19.77 10.60
N PHE A 273 1.28 -18.66 9.98
CA PHE A 273 -0.11 -18.23 9.92
C PHE A 273 -0.98 -19.36 9.38
N LYS A 274 -1.81 -19.94 10.26
CA LYS A 274 -2.67 -21.08 9.94
C LYS A 274 -3.91 -20.72 9.13
N GLY A 275 -4.06 -19.47 8.76
CA GLY A 275 -5.27 -18.90 8.15
C GLY A 275 -6.15 -18.19 9.17
N TRP A 276 -7.25 -17.63 8.68
CA TRP A 276 -8.28 -16.97 9.51
C TRP A 276 -9.42 -17.95 9.67
N ASP A 277 -9.62 -18.47 10.88
CA ASP A 277 -10.61 -19.49 11.20
C ASP A 277 -11.81 -18.91 11.97
N ASP A 278 -12.81 -19.76 12.25
CA ASP A 278 -14.02 -19.37 12.96
C ASP A 278 -13.73 -18.78 14.35
N LYS A 279 -12.69 -19.30 15.02
CA LYS A 279 -12.33 -18.83 16.36
C LYS A 279 -11.79 -17.41 16.30
N LEU A 280 -10.87 -17.13 15.39
CA LEU A 280 -10.29 -15.79 15.18
C LEU A 280 -11.35 -14.78 14.73
N GLU A 281 -12.30 -15.22 13.91
CA GLU A 281 -13.43 -14.39 13.49
C GLU A 281 -14.31 -14.00 14.67
N LEU A 282 -14.66 -14.95 15.54
CA LEU A 282 -15.45 -14.66 16.75
C LEU A 282 -14.67 -13.77 17.75
N GLU A 283 -13.37 -13.98 17.92
CA GLU A 283 -12.53 -13.12 18.74
C GLU A 283 -12.49 -11.68 18.20
N LEU A 284 -12.47 -11.51 16.87
CA LEU A 284 -12.56 -10.19 16.23
C LEU A 284 -13.92 -9.51 16.51
N PHE A 285 -15.03 -10.26 16.36
CA PHE A 285 -16.36 -9.73 16.66
C PHE A 285 -16.46 -9.28 18.11
N GLN A 286 -15.95 -10.07 19.05
CA GLN A 286 -15.91 -9.71 20.47
C GLN A 286 -15.04 -8.47 20.71
N PHE A 287 -13.93 -8.32 20.00
CA PHE A 287 -13.09 -7.13 20.10
C PHE A 287 -13.87 -5.88 19.66
N ILE A 288 -14.62 -5.94 18.56
CA ILE A 288 -15.46 -4.84 18.06
C ILE A 288 -16.62 -4.55 19.03
N ASP A 289 -17.28 -5.59 19.56
CA ASP A 289 -18.35 -5.42 20.56
C ASP A 289 -17.83 -4.71 21.82
N ASN A 290 -16.59 -4.99 22.23
CA ASN A 290 -15.93 -4.29 23.35
C ASN A 290 -15.62 -2.83 23.04
N LEU A 291 -15.23 -2.48 21.78
CA LEU A 291 -15.08 -1.10 21.36
C LEU A 291 -16.43 -0.36 21.40
N THR A 292 -17.49 -1.01 20.92
CA THR A 292 -18.85 -0.46 20.93
C THR A 292 -19.35 -0.19 22.34
N ALA A 293 -19.12 -1.11 23.27
CA ALA A 293 -19.49 -0.95 24.69
C ALA A 293 -18.76 0.24 25.35
N GLN A 294 -17.62 0.66 24.82
CA GLN A 294 -16.84 1.82 25.26
C GLN A 294 -17.14 3.09 24.45
N ASN A 295 -18.12 3.07 23.55
CA ASN A 295 -18.43 4.15 22.61
C ASN A 295 -17.24 4.58 21.73
N ILE A 296 -16.39 3.65 21.33
CA ILE A 296 -15.28 3.88 20.45
C ILE A 296 -15.74 3.55 19.02
N PRO A 297 -15.75 4.53 18.11
CA PRO A 297 -16.20 4.30 16.73
C PRO A 297 -15.22 3.44 15.98
N CYS A 298 -15.74 2.44 15.25
CA CYS A 298 -14.92 1.58 14.42
C CYS A 298 -15.59 1.20 13.11
N MET A 299 -14.74 0.91 12.12
CA MET A 299 -15.13 0.44 10.79
C MET A 299 -14.37 -0.85 10.48
N LEU A 300 -15.11 -1.89 10.17
CA LEU A 300 -14.57 -3.18 9.72
C LEU A 300 -14.76 -3.31 8.20
N SER A 301 -13.66 -3.49 7.47
CA SER A 301 -13.71 -3.94 6.07
C SER A 301 -13.69 -5.47 6.05
N TYR A 302 -14.70 -6.09 5.45
CA TYR A 302 -14.79 -7.55 5.43
C TYR A 302 -15.48 -8.10 4.18
N VAL A 303 -15.39 -9.41 3.94
CA VAL A 303 -16.04 -10.09 2.82
C VAL A 303 -17.29 -10.81 3.30
N LEU A 304 -18.44 -10.38 2.77
CA LEU A 304 -19.75 -11.00 3.05
C LEU A 304 -19.98 -12.25 2.20
N GLU A 305 -19.54 -12.25 0.93
CA GLU A 305 -19.77 -13.36 0.00
C GLU A 305 -18.56 -13.53 -0.94
N HIS A 306 -18.18 -14.76 -1.20
CA HIS A 306 -17.15 -15.12 -2.16
C HIS A 306 -17.44 -16.48 -2.79
N LYS A 307 -17.42 -16.58 -4.14
CA LYS A 307 -17.67 -17.82 -4.91
C LYS A 307 -19.00 -18.52 -4.57
N GLY A 308 -20.03 -17.74 -4.24
CA GLY A 308 -21.34 -18.27 -3.85
C GLY A 308 -21.42 -18.75 -2.39
N GLU A 309 -20.34 -18.68 -1.63
CA GLU A 309 -20.31 -18.91 -0.19
C GLU A 309 -20.56 -17.61 0.55
N LYS A 310 -21.52 -17.61 1.48
CA LYS A 310 -21.87 -16.45 2.31
C LYS A 310 -21.38 -16.62 3.73
N ASN A 311 -20.83 -15.56 4.31
CA ASN A 311 -20.45 -15.54 5.72
C ASN A 311 -21.68 -15.26 6.58
N THR A 312 -22.38 -16.31 6.95
CA THR A 312 -23.61 -16.23 7.78
C THR A 312 -23.29 -15.77 9.20
N ALA A 313 -22.14 -16.15 9.76
CA ALA A 313 -21.73 -15.72 11.09
C ALA A 313 -21.54 -14.18 11.16
N LEU A 314 -20.96 -13.60 10.12
CA LEU A 314 -20.83 -12.14 9.98
C LEU A 314 -22.21 -11.47 9.89
N GLU A 315 -23.09 -11.98 9.06
CA GLU A 315 -24.43 -11.41 8.87
C GLU A 315 -25.27 -11.48 10.17
N ASP A 316 -25.26 -12.62 10.84
CA ASP A 316 -25.96 -12.81 12.12
C ASP A 316 -25.41 -11.88 13.21
N TRP A 317 -24.08 -11.68 13.24
CA TRP A 317 -23.43 -10.76 14.19
C TRP A 317 -23.82 -9.30 13.91
N ILE A 318 -23.81 -8.85 12.64
CA ILE A 318 -24.23 -7.50 12.23
C ILE A 318 -25.69 -7.26 12.67
N ASN A 319 -26.60 -8.21 12.36
CA ASN A 319 -28.02 -8.07 12.65
C ASN A 319 -28.30 -8.05 14.16
N ARG A 320 -27.64 -8.93 14.95
CA ARG A 320 -27.81 -8.99 16.40
C ARG A 320 -27.38 -7.71 17.12
N ASN A 321 -26.35 -7.04 16.62
CA ASN A 321 -25.84 -5.79 17.21
C ASN A 321 -26.44 -4.54 16.58
N ASN A 322 -27.32 -4.65 15.59
CA ASN A 322 -27.86 -3.54 14.80
C ASN A 322 -26.78 -2.65 14.15
N TYR A 323 -25.67 -3.27 13.74
CA TYR A 323 -24.61 -2.51 13.05
C TYR A 323 -25.04 -2.15 11.62
N THR A 324 -24.66 -0.97 11.19
CA THR A 324 -24.84 -0.54 9.81
C THR A 324 -23.77 -1.16 8.90
N TYR A 325 -24.12 -1.59 7.70
CA TYR A 325 -23.10 -1.96 6.73
C TYR A 325 -23.32 -1.31 5.36
N ILE A 326 -22.22 -1.02 4.67
CA ILE A 326 -22.18 -0.38 3.37
C ILE A 326 -21.60 -1.37 2.36
N PRO A 327 -22.36 -1.78 1.33
CA PRO A 327 -21.82 -2.59 0.25
C PRO A 327 -20.81 -1.80 -0.60
N LEU A 328 -19.65 -2.38 -0.87
CA LEU A 328 -18.62 -1.79 -1.74
C LEU A 328 -18.72 -2.28 -3.20
N GLY A 329 -19.74 -3.10 -3.48
CA GLY A 329 -19.94 -3.74 -4.78
C GLY A 329 -19.09 -4.99 -4.97
N ASP A 330 -19.06 -5.50 -6.20
CA ASP A 330 -18.29 -6.68 -6.57
C ASP A 330 -16.83 -6.28 -6.84
N ILE A 331 -15.92 -6.66 -5.94
CA ILE A 331 -14.50 -6.41 -6.09
C ILE A 331 -13.82 -7.65 -6.67
N ILE A 332 -13.17 -7.49 -7.83
CA ILE A 332 -12.40 -8.58 -8.44
C ILE A 332 -11.01 -8.61 -7.80
N GLY A 333 -10.74 -9.66 -7.04
CA GLY A 333 -9.43 -9.92 -6.43
C GLY A 333 -8.40 -10.50 -7.40
N ILE A 334 -7.21 -10.83 -6.90
CA ILE A 334 -6.10 -11.44 -7.67
C ILE A 334 -6.52 -12.77 -8.32
N SER A 335 -7.47 -13.49 -7.71
CA SER A 335 -8.01 -14.76 -8.25
C SER A 335 -8.94 -14.59 -9.46
N GLY A 336 -9.28 -13.35 -9.87
CA GLY A 336 -10.21 -13.07 -10.96
C GLY A 336 -11.69 -13.36 -10.62
N GLN A 337 -12.00 -13.77 -9.39
CA GLN A 337 -13.36 -14.06 -8.95
C GLN A 337 -13.95 -12.87 -8.19
N PRO A 338 -15.21 -12.50 -8.45
CA PRO A 338 -15.89 -11.43 -7.71
C PRO A 338 -16.09 -11.82 -6.25
N ARG A 339 -15.97 -10.85 -5.37
CA ARG A 339 -16.29 -10.95 -3.95
C ARG A 339 -17.07 -9.73 -3.51
N LYS A 340 -18.05 -9.92 -2.65
CA LYS A 340 -18.83 -8.85 -2.06
C LYS A 340 -18.13 -8.36 -0.81
N GLU A 341 -17.43 -7.25 -0.93
CA GLU A 341 -16.85 -6.56 0.23
C GLU A 341 -17.85 -5.57 0.82
N ILE A 342 -17.84 -5.44 2.14
CA ILE A 342 -18.66 -4.50 2.89
C ILE A 342 -17.82 -3.73 3.90
N LEU A 343 -18.29 -2.54 4.27
CA LEU A 343 -17.83 -1.83 5.47
C LEU A 343 -18.90 -2.00 6.54
N VAL A 344 -18.53 -2.52 7.71
CA VAL A 344 -19.41 -2.63 8.87
C VAL A 344 -19.05 -1.51 9.84
N LEU A 345 -20.05 -0.77 10.31
CA LEU A 345 -19.92 0.41 11.16
C LEU A 345 -20.67 0.17 12.47
N ASN A 346 -20.05 0.51 13.59
CA ASN A 346 -20.71 0.50 14.90
C ASN A 346 -21.28 1.86 15.31
N TYR A 347 -21.45 2.76 14.34
CA TYR A 347 -21.99 4.12 14.51
C TYR A 347 -22.93 4.46 13.36
N ASP A 348 -23.79 5.45 13.56
CA ASP A 348 -24.69 5.99 12.55
C ASP A 348 -23.97 7.00 11.64
N ILE A 349 -24.40 7.08 10.37
CA ILE A 349 -23.85 7.97 9.34
C ILE A 349 -24.74 9.19 9.20
#